data_ef99fec54a099d551ed7abcc0740d9a2
#
_entry.id   ef99fec54a099d551ed7abcc0740d9a2
#
_cell.length_a   1.000
_cell.length_b   1.000
_cell.length_c   1.000
_cell.angle_alpha   90.00
_cell.angle_beta   90.00
_cell.angle_gamma   90.00
#
_symmetry.space_group_name_H-M   'P 1'
#
loop_
_entity.id
_entity.type
_entity.pdbx_description
1 polymer ?
#
loop_
_entity_poly.entity_id
_entity_poly.type
_entity_poly.pdbx_seq_one_letter_code
_entity_poly.pdbx_strand_id
1 'polypeptide(L)'
;MGPAERIPLIVIHELTHTQVNFLAHGGKVPGMLAQCLNEGAADFMTELVANSSINAHVKEWAEPRRDELFQRFARDMAEKPKDASKWLYKYGSVGDEPADLGYWIGNEISRSYYERASDKAAAVRNIVRQDDLAAIVRGSKYPWLLDGTAPR
;
A
#
# COMPACT_ATOMS: atom_id res chain seq x y z
N MET A 1 -19.40 1.18 10.91
CA MET A 1 -19.84 1.02 9.49
C MET A 1 -20.50 -0.34 9.33
N GLY A 2 -21.75 -0.38 8.91
CA GLY A 2 -22.49 -1.62 8.66
C GLY A 2 -22.06 -2.32 7.36
N PRO A 3 -22.42 -3.62 7.16
CA PRO A 3 -22.02 -4.36 5.96
C PRO A 3 -22.44 -3.67 4.65
N ALA A 4 -23.66 -3.13 4.58
CA ALA A 4 -24.16 -2.45 3.38
C ALA A 4 -23.40 -1.15 3.05
N GLU A 5 -22.93 -0.43 4.05
CA GLU A 5 -22.15 0.80 3.88
C GLU A 5 -20.72 0.53 3.34
N ARG A 6 -20.22 -0.69 3.51
CA ARG A 6 -18.91 -1.12 3.02
C ARG A 6 -18.93 -1.52 1.54
N ILE A 7 -20.08 -1.89 0.99
CA ILE A 7 -20.17 -2.37 -0.40
C ILE A 7 -19.62 -1.36 -1.41
N PRO A 8 -19.97 -0.06 -1.39
CA PRO A 8 -19.41 0.91 -2.32
C PRO A 8 -17.88 1.01 -2.22
N LEU A 9 -17.33 0.93 -1.01
CA LEU A 9 -15.89 1.00 -0.78
C LEU A 9 -15.18 -0.22 -1.37
N ILE A 10 -15.73 -1.41 -1.15
CA ILE A 10 -15.21 -2.67 -1.72
C ILE A 10 -15.27 -2.60 -3.26
N VAL A 11 -16.35 -2.08 -3.83
CA VAL A 11 -16.47 -1.94 -5.29
C VAL A 11 -15.40 -1.02 -5.86
N ILE A 12 -15.11 0.12 -5.23
CA ILE A 12 -14.03 1.03 -5.68
C ILE A 12 -12.68 0.31 -5.60
N HIS A 13 -12.42 -0.40 -4.50
CA HIS A 13 -11.20 -1.18 -4.30
C HIS A 13 -11.01 -2.20 -5.43
N GLU A 14 -11.99 -3.06 -5.67
CA GLU A 14 -11.93 -4.10 -6.69
C GLU A 14 -11.85 -3.54 -8.11
N LEU A 15 -12.57 -2.46 -8.40
CA LEU A 15 -12.47 -1.77 -9.70
C LEU A 15 -11.07 -1.21 -9.94
N THR A 16 -10.37 -0.77 -8.89
CA THR A 16 -8.99 -0.30 -9.02
C THR A 16 -8.09 -1.42 -9.51
N HIS A 17 -8.23 -2.64 -8.98
CA HIS A 17 -7.46 -3.80 -9.43
C HIS A 17 -7.67 -4.13 -10.92
N THR A 18 -8.86 -3.87 -11.48
CA THR A 18 -9.12 -4.13 -12.91
C THR A 18 -8.34 -3.22 -13.85
N GLN A 19 -7.77 -2.12 -13.34
CA GLN A 19 -7.02 -1.14 -14.14
C GLN A 19 -5.51 -1.37 -14.11
N VAL A 20 -5.02 -2.29 -13.26
CA VAL A 20 -3.59 -2.53 -13.06
C VAL A 20 -2.95 -3.14 -14.31
N ASN A 21 -1.84 -2.56 -14.73
CA ASN A 21 -1.02 -3.08 -15.82
C ASN A 21 0.03 -4.07 -15.30
N PHE A 22 -0.36 -5.30 -15.04
CA PHE A 22 0.54 -6.33 -14.51
C PHE A 22 1.76 -6.62 -15.41
N LEU A 23 1.68 -6.32 -16.71
CA LEU A 23 2.82 -6.50 -17.61
C LEU A 23 3.95 -5.50 -17.36
N ALA A 24 3.64 -4.35 -16.74
CA ALA A 24 4.63 -3.34 -16.42
C ALA A 24 5.43 -3.65 -15.13
N HIS A 25 4.99 -4.59 -14.30
CA HIS A 25 5.58 -4.88 -12.99
C HIS A 25 7.00 -5.49 -13.05
N GLY A 26 7.43 -6.01 -14.15
CA GLY A 26 8.72 -6.54 -14.62
C GLY A 26 9.94 -6.66 -13.66
N GLY A 27 9.75 -6.99 -12.37
CA GLY A 27 10.85 -7.27 -11.43
C GLY A 27 11.64 -6.06 -10.91
N LYS A 28 11.19 -4.84 -11.17
CA LYS A 28 11.84 -3.59 -10.74
C LYS A 28 11.64 -3.27 -9.25
N VAL A 29 10.73 -3.98 -8.60
CA VAL A 29 10.36 -3.79 -7.20
C VAL A 29 10.30 -5.17 -6.53
N PRO A 30 10.78 -5.34 -5.27
CA PRO A 30 10.62 -6.59 -4.54
C PRO A 30 9.17 -7.07 -4.51
N GLY A 31 8.95 -8.38 -4.69
CA GLY A 31 7.60 -8.94 -4.82
C GLY A 31 6.69 -8.67 -3.62
N MET A 32 7.23 -8.67 -2.39
CA MET A 32 6.49 -8.26 -1.19
C MET A 32 5.99 -6.82 -1.30
N LEU A 33 6.87 -5.89 -1.68
CA LEU A 33 6.52 -4.47 -1.84
C LEU A 33 5.52 -4.27 -2.96
N ALA A 34 5.68 -4.98 -4.09
CA ALA A 34 4.75 -4.90 -5.22
C ALA A 34 3.33 -5.33 -4.83
N GLN A 35 3.20 -6.42 -4.04
CA GLN A 35 1.90 -6.88 -3.55
C GLN A 35 1.28 -5.87 -2.58
N CYS A 36 2.06 -5.33 -1.63
CA CYS A 36 1.56 -4.30 -0.72
C CYS A 36 1.13 -3.03 -1.46
N LEU A 37 1.87 -2.62 -2.50
CA LEU A 37 1.50 -1.48 -3.33
C LEU A 37 0.21 -1.74 -4.10
N ASN A 38 0.01 -2.94 -4.63
CA ASN A 38 -1.21 -3.30 -5.35
C ASN A 38 -2.45 -3.14 -4.46
N GLU A 39 -2.42 -3.74 -3.29
CA GLU A 39 -3.54 -3.68 -2.33
C GLU A 39 -3.71 -2.27 -1.73
N GLY A 40 -2.61 -1.66 -1.31
CA GLY A 40 -2.63 -0.35 -0.69
C GLY A 40 -3.00 0.79 -1.65
N ALA A 41 -2.68 0.67 -2.95
CA ALA A 41 -3.14 1.61 -3.96
C ALA A 41 -4.66 1.57 -4.12
N ALA A 42 -5.27 0.37 -4.09
CA ALA A 42 -6.72 0.21 -4.14
C ALA A 42 -7.41 0.82 -2.90
N ASP A 43 -6.83 0.61 -1.71
CA ASP A 43 -7.30 1.25 -0.47
C ASP A 43 -7.17 2.78 -0.54
N PHE A 44 -6.02 3.30 -1.02
CA PHE A 44 -5.81 4.73 -1.19
C PHE A 44 -6.82 5.35 -2.18
N MET A 45 -7.07 4.70 -3.31
CA MET A 45 -8.06 5.17 -4.28
C MET A 45 -9.47 5.17 -3.70
N THR A 46 -9.81 4.16 -2.88
CA THR A 46 -11.07 4.13 -2.16
C THR A 46 -11.20 5.33 -1.22
N GLU A 47 -10.17 5.63 -0.44
CA GLU A 47 -10.17 6.80 0.46
C GLU A 47 -10.27 8.12 -0.32
N LEU A 48 -9.56 8.24 -1.43
CA LEU A 48 -9.55 9.45 -2.26
C LEU A 48 -10.93 9.74 -2.89
N VAL A 49 -11.63 8.69 -3.34
CA VAL A 49 -12.92 8.81 -4.04
C VAL A 49 -14.09 8.92 -3.05
N ALA A 50 -14.11 8.08 -2.02
CA ALA A 50 -15.22 7.97 -1.10
C ALA A 50 -15.06 8.80 0.19
N ASN A 51 -13.89 9.39 0.42
CA ASN A 51 -13.53 10.04 1.69
C ASN A 51 -13.78 9.14 2.91
N SER A 52 -13.56 7.84 2.74
CA SER A 52 -13.80 6.82 3.76
C SER A 52 -12.86 5.63 3.54
N SER A 53 -12.45 4.97 4.62
CA SER A 53 -11.50 3.84 4.57
C SER A 53 -12.19 2.52 4.87
N ILE A 54 -11.87 1.47 4.09
CA ILE A 54 -12.27 0.10 4.38
C ILE A 54 -11.58 -0.40 5.66
N ASN A 55 -10.31 -0.03 5.81
CA ASN A 55 -9.39 -0.51 6.84
C ASN A 55 -9.06 0.57 7.88
N ALA A 56 -10.07 1.38 8.28
CA ALA A 56 -9.88 2.48 9.24
C ALA A 56 -9.24 2.01 10.56
N HIS A 57 -9.64 0.86 11.09
CA HIS A 57 -9.08 0.30 12.32
C HIS A 57 -7.60 -0.07 12.20
N VAL A 58 -7.16 -0.57 11.02
CA VAL A 58 -5.74 -0.85 10.75
C VAL A 58 -4.95 0.46 10.73
N LYS A 59 -5.49 1.47 10.08
CA LYS A 59 -4.89 2.80 10.00
C LYS A 59 -4.72 3.44 11.38
N GLU A 60 -5.76 3.45 12.20
CA GLU A 60 -5.73 3.99 13.57
C GLU A 60 -4.66 3.32 14.43
N TRP A 61 -4.51 1.99 14.30
CA TRP A 61 -3.50 1.24 15.05
C TRP A 61 -2.08 1.49 14.51
N ALA A 62 -1.92 1.59 13.19
CA ALA A 62 -0.61 1.64 12.52
C ALA A 62 0.01 3.05 12.52
N GLU A 63 -0.78 4.12 12.40
CA GLU A 63 -0.24 5.48 12.29
C GLU A 63 0.70 5.89 13.43
N PRO A 64 0.41 5.63 14.71
CA PRO A 64 1.34 5.95 15.81
C PRO A 64 2.64 5.13 15.78
N ARG A 65 2.65 4.01 15.03
CA ARG A 65 3.76 3.05 14.93
C ARG A 65 4.46 3.09 13.57
N ARG A 66 4.24 4.13 12.80
CA ARG A 66 4.67 4.26 11.39
C ARG A 66 6.13 3.90 11.18
N ASP A 67 7.03 4.54 11.90
CA ASP A 67 8.48 4.35 11.71
C ASP A 67 8.90 2.92 12.07
N GLU A 68 8.38 2.37 13.15
CA GLU A 68 8.61 0.99 13.57
C GLU A 68 8.13 0.00 12.51
N LEU A 69 6.92 0.21 11.97
CA LEU A 69 6.32 -0.66 10.97
C LEU A 69 7.10 -0.63 9.65
N PHE A 70 7.52 0.53 9.19
CA PHE A 70 8.33 0.63 7.98
C PHE A 70 9.72 0.00 8.16
N GLN A 71 10.35 0.16 9.32
CA GLN A 71 11.62 -0.52 9.62
C GLN A 71 11.45 -2.05 9.68
N ARG A 72 10.38 -2.55 10.32
CA ARG A 72 10.04 -3.96 10.36
C ARG A 72 9.78 -4.51 8.97
N PHE A 73 8.99 -3.79 8.17
CA PHE A 73 8.70 -4.15 6.78
C PHE A 73 9.98 -4.28 5.95
N ALA A 74 10.89 -3.31 6.06
CA ALA A 74 12.15 -3.33 5.33
C ALA A 74 13.02 -4.54 5.72
N ARG A 75 13.10 -4.88 7.01
CA ARG A 75 13.85 -6.08 7.46
C ARG A 75 13.25 -7.36 6.90
N ASP A 76 11.92 -7.53 7.00
CA ASP A 76 11.25 -8.73 6.48
C ASP A 76 11.41 -8.83 4.96
N MET A 77 11.35 -7.70 4.24
CA MET A 77 11.55 -7.65 2.79
C MET A 77 13.00 -8.00 2.40
N ALA A 78 13.99 -7.56 3.17
CA ALA A 78 15.40 -7.90 2.93
C ALA A 78 15.66 -9.41 3.13
N GLU A 79 15.00 -10.03 4.13
CA GLU A 79 15.12 -11.46 4.39
C GLU A 79 14.38 -12.32 3.36
N LYS A 80 13.15 -11.92 3.00
CA LYS A 80 12.24 -12.67 2.13
C LYS A 80 11.49 -11.74 1.15
N PRO A 81 12.15 -11.25 0.11
CA PRO A 81 11.61 -10.19 -0.76
C PRO A 81 10.36 -10.58 -1.56
N LYS A 82 10.01 -11.87 -1.60
CA LYS A 82 8.82 -12.38 -2.32
C LYS A 82 7.70 -12.86 -1.38
N ASP A 83 7.99 -13.02 -0.09
CA ASP A 83 7.04 -13.59 0.88
C ASP A 83 6.28 -12.48 1.63
N ALA A 84 5.10 -12.15 1.13
CA ALA A 84 4.23 -11.17 1.76
C ALA A 84 3.32 -11.75 2.87
N SER A 85 3.42 -13.03 3.21
CA SER A 85 2.48 -13.73 4.10
C SER A 85 2.42 -13.16 5.53
N LYS A 86 3.46 -12.47 5.99
CA LYS A 86 3.45 -11.76 7.27
C LYS A 86 2.66 -10.44 7.22
N TRP A 87 2.45 -9.89 6.03
CA TRP A 87 1.93 -8.55 5.79
C TRP A 87 0.58 -8.52 5.09
N LEU A 88 0.25 -9.57 4.33
CA LEU A 88 -0.98 -9.67 3.55
C LEU A 88 -1.63 -11.04 3.73
N TYR A 89 -2.94 -11.08 3.53
CA TYR A 89 -3.76 -12.30 3.48
C TYR A 89 -3.76 -13.10 4.78
N LYS A 90 -3.62 -12.40 5.91
CA LYS A 90 -3.72 -13.01 7.24
C LYS A 90 -5.16 -13.10 7.70
N TYR A 91 -5.51 -14.22 8.29
CA TYR A 91 -6.76 -14.39 9.00
C TYR A 91 -6.55 -14.11 10.49
N GLY A 92 -7.19 -13.05 10.99
CA GLY A 92 -7.18 -12.70 12.40
C GLY A 92 -6.00 -11.82 12.84
N SER A 93 -6.17 -11.19 14.00
CA SER A 93 -5.15 -10.38 14.66
C SER A 93 -4.25 -11.24 15.56
N VAL A 94 -3.06 -10.75 15.87
CA VAL A 94 -2.15 -11.34 16.88
C VAL A 94 -2.07 -10.36 18.05
N GLY A 95 -2.74 -10.70 19.16
CA GLY A 95 -2.91 -9.75 20.25
C GLY A 95 -3.76 -8.55 19.81
N ASP A 96 -3.24 -7.34 19.97
CA ASP A 96 -3.84 -6.08 19.51
C ASP A 96 -3.38 -5.67 18.10
N GLU A 97 -2.38 -6.35 17.51
CA GLU A 97 -1.91 -6.07 16.17
C GLU A 97 -2.93 -6.56 15.12
N PRO A 98 -3.47 -5.66 14.29
CA PRO A 98 -4.40 -6.05 13.24
C PRO A 98 -3.68 -6.87 12.16
N ALA A 99 -4.47 -7.73 11.47
CA ALA A 99 -4.01 -8.40 10.27
C ALA A 99 -3.79 -7.40 9.12
N ASP A 100 -3.10 -7.87 8.08
CA ASP A 100 -3.04 -7.20 6.78
C ASP A 100 -2.44 -5.78 6.79
N LEU A 101 -1.44 -5.55 7.65
CA LEU A 101 -0.70 -4.28 7.70
C LEU A 101 -0.05 -3.89 6.37
N GLY A 102 0.13 -4.83 5.45
CA GLY A 102 0.65 -4.56 4.11
C GLY A 102 -0.26 -3.66 3.27
N TYR A 103 -1.58 -3.71 3.49
CA TYR A 103 -2.53 -2.77 2.89
C TYR A 103 -2.23 -1.33 3.33
N TRP A 104 -1.99 -1.15 4.62
CA TRP A 104 -1.64 0.16 5.16
C TRP A 104 -0.27 0.66 4.66
N ILE A 105 0.76 -0.22 4.59
CA ILE A 105 2.08 0.13 4.02
C ILE A 105 1.93 0.65 2.59
N GLY A 106 1.23 -0.07 1.73
CA GLY A 106 1.01 0.33 0.34
C GLY A 106 0.17 1.60 0.19
N ASN A 107 -0.86 1.78 1.06
CA ASN A 107 -1.67 2.98 1.12
C ASN A 107 -0.82 4.22 1.47
N GLU A 108 0.02 4.11 2.50
CA GLU A 108 0.90 5.21 2.94
C GLU A 108 1.92 5.61 1.85
N ILE A 109 2.49 4.64 1.14
CA ILE A 109 3.40 4.92 0.02
C ILE A 109 2.65 5.65 -1.11
N SER A 110 1.48 5.14 -1.49
CA SER A 110 0.64 5.71 -2.56
C SER A 110 0.16 7.12 -2.21
N ARG A 111 -0.30 7.32 -0.97
CA ARG A 111 -0.70 8.62 -0.43
C ARG A 111 0.46 9.61 -0.46
N SER A 112 1.61 9.23 0.08
CA SER A 112 2.79 10.08 0.11
C SER A 112 3.28 10.46 -1.29
N TYR A 113 3.22 9.54 -2.25
CA TYR A 113 3.51 9.83 -3.65
C TYR A 113 2.54 10.84 -4.23
N TYR A 114 1.24 10.64 -4.05
CA TYR A 114 0.21 11.55 -4.50
C TYR A 114 0.37 12.95 -3.90
N GLU A 115 0.57 13.05 -2.59
CA GLU A 115 0.70 14.33 -1.88
C GLU A 115 1.89 15.15 -2.39
N ARG A 116 2.99 14.49 -2.73
CA ARG A 116 4.25 15.13 -3.20
C ARG A 116 4.25 15.44 -4.70
N ALA A 117 3.38 14.80 -5.48
CA ALA A 117 3.31 15.02 -6.91
C ALA A 117 2.80 16.43 -7.25
N SER A 118 3.45 17.11 -8.19
CA SER A 118 2.97 18.40 -8.74
C SER A 118 1.78 18.20 -9.66
N ASP A 119 1.75 17.12 -10.45
CA ASP A 119 0.62 16.73 -11.29
C ASP A 119 -0.15 15.58 -10.62
N LYS A 120 -1.28 15.95 -9.99
CA LYS A 120 -2.15 15.01 -9.28
C LYS A 120 -2.83 14.00 -10.22
N ALA A 121 -3.17 14.43 -11.44
CA ALA A 121 -3.81 13.57 -12.41
C ALA A 121 -2.84 12.48 -12.92
N ALA A 122 -1.60 12.87 -13.20
CA ALA A 122 -0.56 11.91 -13.56
C ALA A 122 -0.25 10.94 -12.40
N ALA A 123 -0.22 11.43 -11.15
CA ALA A 123 0.00 10.61 -9.97
C ALA A 123 -1.11 9.56 -9.79
N VAL A 124 -2.39 9.99 -9.87
CA VAL A 124 -3.54 9.07 -9.82
C VAL A 124 -3.46 8.03 -10.92
N ARG A 125 -3.15 8.44 -12.15
CA ARG A 125 -3.03 7.51 -13.28
C ARG A 125 -1.97 6.44 -13.01
N ASN A 126 -0.78 6.83 -12.52
CA ASN A 126 0.27 5.86 -12.21
C ASN A 126 -0.10 4.96 -11.02
N ILE A 127 -0.75 5.48 -9.98
CA ILE A 127 -1.23 4.69 -8.84
C ILE A 127 -2.23 3.63 -9.29
N VAL A 128 -3.20 4.01 -10.13
CA VAL A 128 -4.27 3.11 -10.61
C VAL A 128 -3.72 2.08 -11.59
N ARG A 129 -2.90 2.50 -12.55
CA ARG A 129 -2.36 1.62 -13.58
C ARG A 129 -1.14 0.84 -13.15
N GLN A 130 -0.38 1.38 -12.19
CA GLN A 130 0.88 0.82 -11.72
C GLN A 130 1.89 0.58 -12.85
N ASP A 131 1.92 1.47 -13.83
CA ASP A 131 2.84 1.37 -14.97
C ASP A 131 4.32 1.47 -14.53
N ASP A 132 4.62 2.19 -13.45
CA ASP A 132 5.94 2.25 -12.82
C ASP A 132 5.84 2.28 -11.29
N LEU A 133 5.82 1.10 -10.66
CA LEU A 133 5.81 0.96 -9.20
C LEU A 133 7.04 1.59 -8.55
N ALA A 134 8.20 1.50 -9.19
CA ALA A 134 9.42 2.09 -8.65
C ALA A 134 9.35 3.63 -8.63
N ALA A 135 8.68 4.25 -9.59
CA ALA A 135 8.44 5.69 -9.58
C ALA A 135 7.51 6.11 -8.43
N ILE A 136 6.50 5.30 -8.09
CA ILE A 136 5.63 5.54 -6.93
C ILE A 136 6.48 5.55 -5.65
N VAL A 137 7.33 4.55 -5.46
CA VAL A 137 8.18 4.47 -4.26
C VAL A 137 9.20 5.61 -4.21
N ARG A 138 9.90 5.90 -5.34
CA ARG A 138 10.88 6.99 -5.41
C ARG A 138 10.28 8.36 -5.15
N GLY A 139 9.08 8.61 -5.63
CA GLY A 139 8.38 9.88 -5.45
C GLY A 139 7.72 10.03 -4.08
N SER A 140 7.64 8.97 -3.29
CA SER A 140 7.09 8.96 -1.93
C SER A 140 8.11 9.44 -0.88
N LYS A 141 7.77 9.35 0.40
CA LYS A 141 8.70 9.52 1.53
C LYS A 141 9.60 8.32 1.80
N TYR A 142 9.44 7.22 1.04
CA TYR A 142 10.03 5.92 1.31
C TYR A 142 10.93 5.38 0.18
N PRO A 143 11.72 6.22 -0.54
CA PRO A 143 12.55 5.76 -1.66
C PRO A 143 13.59 4.71 -1.25
N TRP A 144 14.03 4.75 0.01
CA TRP A 144 14.99 3.85 0.62
C TRP A 144 14.52 2.37 0.66
N LEU A 145 13.21 2.11 0.51
CA LEU A 145 12.70 0.74 0.38
C LEU A 145 13.20 0.02 -0.88
N LEU A 146 13.57 0.76 -1.92
CA LEU A 146 14.12 0.17 -3.15
C LEU A 146 15.58 -0.26 -2.97
N ASP A 147 16.33 0.46 -2.12
CA ASP A 147 17.76 0.27 -1.92
C ASP A 147 18.08 -0.60 -0.70
N GLY A 148 17.05 -0.97 0.08
CA GLY A 148 17.19 -1.74 1.31
C GLY A 148 17.90 -0.97 2.45
N THR A 149 18.00 0.35 2.34
CA THR A 149 18.68 1.21 3.33
C THR A 149 17.66 1.92 4.21
N ALA A 150 17.26 1.31 5.31
CA ALA A 150 16.40 1.99 6.28
C ALA A 150 17.08 3.26 6.82
N PRO A 151 16.37 4.40 6.95
CA PRO A 151 16.91 5.57 7.65
C PRO A 151 17.29 5.20 9.08
N ARG A 152 18.44 5.72 9.52
CA ARG A 152 18.94 5.53 10.90
C ARG A 152 18.16 6.36 11.89
#